data_d698572c15c1498e467fa3f9e1358c82
#
_entry.id   d698572c15c1498e467fa3f9e1358c82
#
_cell.length_a   1.000
_cell.length_b   1.000
_cell.length_c   1.000
_cell.angle_alpha   90.00
_cell.angle_beta   90.00
_cell.angle_gamma   90.00
#
_symmetry.space_group_name_H-M   'P 1'
#
loop_
_entity.id
_entity.type
_entity.pdbx_description
1 polymer ?
#
loop_
_entity_poly.entity_id
_entity_poly.type
_entity_poly.pdbx_seq_one_letter_code
_entity_poly.pdbx_strand_id
1 'polypeptide(L)'
;MSSKISAMFAAQKQAFGDANPDTGVGGLGEWPTEGEHDCYVLGLEINEKATYRFSTDQGQQVELPATEFRFRYQLLNDETNPDNPLVWGGAPFTFPDNAGAVTAEGRRTGLQIERNRFCGHLSTLLGTKVGTADGLDIATAIGKVSSILGSDKQVVCTVRCQYRKGKGNAASKVYKTEFLNKLLSEA
;
A
#
# COMPACT_ATOMS: atom_id res chain seq x y z
N MET A 1 -0.31 -7.55 18.34
CA MET A 1 -1.48 -7.64 17.44
C MET A 1 -2.39 -8.75 17.88
N SER A 2 -3.71 -8.54 17.83
CA SER A 2 -4.64 -9.56 18.31
C SER A 2 -4.65 -10.76 17.36
N SER A 3 -4.83 -11.96 17.91
CA SER A 3 -5.03 -13.22 17.17
C SER A 3 -6.15 -13.13 16.11
N LYS A 4 -7.06 -12.18 16.27
CA LYS A 4 -8.15 -11.87 15.34
C LYS A 4 -7.67 -11.32 14.00
N ILE A 5 -6.64 -10.44 13.99
CA ILE A 5 -6.04 -9.90 12.75
C ILE A 5 -5.31 -11.00 12.00
N SER A 6 -4.55 -11.85 12.70
CA SER A 6 -3.89 -13.00 12.08
C SER A 6 -4.89 -14.01 11.50
N ALA A 7 -6.00 -14.28 12.19
CA ALA A 7 -7.06 -15.18 11.71
C ALA A 7 -7.81 -14.61 10.51
N MET A 8 -8.09 -13.31 10.51
CA MET A 8 -8.76 -12.60 9.42
C MET A 8 -7.89 -12.58 8.16
N PHE A 9 -6.59 -12.30 8.29
CA PHE A 9 -5.67 -12.37 7.16
C PHE A 9 -5.44 -13.80 6.66
N ALA A 10 -5.50 -14.81 7.55
CA ALA A 10 -5.45 -16.22 7.14
C ALA A 10 -6.72 -16.62 6.36
N ALA A 11 -7.88 -16.15 6.79
CA ALA A 11 -9.14 -16.38 6.08
C ALA A 11 -9.20 -15.68 4.72
N GLN A 12 -8.69 -14.44 4.62
CA GLN A 12 -8.56 -13.74 3.35
C GLN A 12 -7.55 -14.43 2.43
N LYS A 13 -6.44 -14.95 2.97
CA LYS A 13 -5.48 -15.75 2.21
C LYS A 13 -6.13 -17.01 1.63
N GLN A 14 -7.07 -17.61 2.35
CA GLN A 14 -7.89 -18.72 1.84
C GLN A 14 -8.94 -18.29 0.80
N ALA A 15 -9.57 -17.13 0.99
CA ALA A 15 -10.59 -16.61 0.06
C ALA A 15 -10.00 -16.14 -1.26
N PHE A 16 -8.76 -15.68 -1.26
CA PHE A 16 -8.02 -15.30 -2.49
C PHE A 16 -7.37 -16.49 -3.20
N GLY A 17 -7.65 -17.72 -2.73
CA GLY A 17 -7.09 -18.96 -3.27
C GLY A 17 -5.60 -19.08 -3.00
N ASP A 18 -5.05 -20.25 -3.23
CA ASP A 18 -3.61 -20.44 -3.41
C ASP A 18 -3.17 -19.60 -4.62
N ALA A 19 -3.03 -18.30 -4.39
CA ALA A 19 -2.47 -17.42 -5.39
C ALA A 19 -1.11 -18.01 -5.72
N ASN A 20 -0.97 -18.49 -6.94
CA ASN A 20 0.31 -18.88 -7.46
C ASN A 20 1.27 -17.72 -7.17
N PRO A 21 2.28 -17.90 -6.32
CA PRO A 21 3.21 -16.84 -5.96
C PRO A 21 3.85 -16.20 -7.19
N ASP A 22 3.86 -16.90 -8.31
CA ASP A 22 4.36 -16.41 -9.59
C ASP A 22 3.39 -15.47 -10.30
N THR A 23 2.10 -15.45 -9.97
CA THR A 23 1.12 -14.52 -10.55
C THR A 23 0.89 -13.25 -9.72
N GLY A 24 1.24 -13.26 -8.44
CA GLY A 24 1.06 -12.13 -7.52
C GLY A 24 2.24 -11.16 -7.49
N VAL A 25 3.40 -11.52 -8.00
CA VAL A 25 4.62 -10.72 -7.93
C VAL A 25 5.21 -10.59 -9.33
N GLY A 26 4.68 -9.68 -10.13
CA GLY A 26 5.37 -9.25 -11.35
C GLY A 26 5.65 -10.33 -12.39
N GLY A 27 5.08 -11.49 -12.25
CA GLY A 27 5.00 -12.44 -13.34
C GLY A 27 4.05 -11.85 -14.35
N LEU A 28 4.54 -11.26 -15.42
CA LEU A 28 3.83 -10.93 -16.66
C LEU A 28 2.36 -10.44 -16.54
N GLY A 29 1.90 -10.19 -15.33
CA GLY A 29 0.61 -9.59 -15.03
C GLY A 29 0.61 -8.19 -15.61
N GLU A 30 -0.36 -7.92 -16.42
CA GLU A 30 -0.58 -6.59 -16.95
C GLU A 30 -0.76 -5.64 -15.75
N TRP A 31 0.10 -4.66 -15.68
CA TRP A 31 -0.09 -3.57 -14.75
C TRP A 31 -1.19 -2.66 -15.28
N PRO A 32 -1.98 -2.01 -14.43
CA PRO A 32 -2.95 -1.04 -14.91
C PRO A 32 -2.24 0.02 -15.73
N THR A 33 -2.89 0.51 -16.78
CA THR A 33 -2.37 1.59 -17.62
C THR A 33 -2.14 2.85 -16.78
N GLU A 34 -1.33 3.77 -17.27
CA GLU A 34 -1.16 5.07 -16.62
C GLU A 34 -2.47 5.86 -16.65
N GLY A 35 -2.90 6.41 -15.50
CA GLY A 35 -4.15 7.15 -15.38
C GLY A 35 -4.90 6.89 -14.08
N GLU A 36 -6.19 7.22 -14.08
CA GLU A 36 -7.12 7.00 -12.97
C GLU A 36 -7.98 5.77 -13.25
N HIS A 37 -8.14 4.94 -12.22
CA HIS A 37 -8.90 3.71 -12.29
C HIS A 37 -9.82 3.58 -11.10
N ASP A 38 -11.08 3.27 -11.34
CA ASP A 38 -12.00 2.90 -10.28
C ASP A 38 -11.75 1.44 -9.88
N CYS A 39 -11.59 1.23 -8.60
CA CYS A 39 -11.10 -0.04 -8.06
C CYS A 39 -11.83 -0.43 -6.79
N TYR A 40 -12.01 -1.73 -6.59
CA TYR A 40 -12.22 -2.28 -5.28
C TYR A 40 -10.91 -2.25 -4.49
N VAL A 41 -10.98 -1.87 -3.21
CA VAL A 41 -9.89 -2.05 -2.25
C VAL A 41 -10.10 -3.39 -1.56
N LEU A 42 -9.30 -4.38 -1.94
CA LEU A 42 -9.48 -5.76 -1.48
C LEU A 42 -8.93 -6.00 -0.08
N GLY A 43 -7.91 -5.22 0.34
CA GLY A 43 -7.28 -5.45 1.62
C GLY A 43 -6.10 -4.53 1.89
N LEU A 44 -5.62 -4.59 3.12
CA LEU A 44 -4.38 -3.98 3.59
C LEU A 44 -3.46 -5.08 4.11
N GLU A 45 -2.43 -5.39 3.34
CA GLU A 45 -1.39 -6.35 3.71
C GLU A 45 -0.39 -5.67 4.66
N ILE A 46 0.00 -6.37 5.72
CA ILE A 46 0.98 -5.89 6.71
C ILE A 46 2.11 -6.92 6.79
N ASN A 47 3.33 -6.49 6.49
CA ASN A 47 4.53 -7.31 6.63
C ASN A 47 5.43 -6.72 7.71
N GLU A 48 5.42 -7.33 8.89
CA GLU A 48 6.24 -6.91 10.04
C GLU A 48 7.71 -7.32 9.94
N LYS A 49 8.07 -8.10 8.92
CA LYS A 49 9.44 -8.57 8.68
C LYS A 49 10.06 -7.90 7.45
N ALA A 50 9.61 -6.70 7.14
CA ALA A 50 10.17 -5.91 6.04
C ALA A 50 11.53 -5.32 6.43
N THR A 51 12.22 -4.79 5.43
CA THR A 51 13.50 -4.09 5.59
C THR A 51 13.39 -2.69 5.01
N TYR A 52 13.71 -1.68 5.80
CA TYR A 52 13.87 -0.31 5.32
C TYR A 52 15.30 -0.09 4.91
N ARG A 53 15.50 0.37 3.68
CA ARG A 53 16.83 0.59 3.09
C ARG A 53 17.02 2.04 2.74
N PHE A 54 18.15 2.60 3.15
CA PHE A 54 18.54 3.94 2.74
C PHE A 54 20.06 4.05 2.61
N SER A 55 20.52 5.07 1.90
CA SER A 55 21.96 5.39 1.80
C SER A 55 22.27 6.54 2.74
N THR A 56 23.35 6.44 3.51
CA THR A 56 23.90 7.56 4.28
C THR A 56 24.47 8.62 3.33
N ASP A 57 24.80 9.78 3.85
CA ASP A 57 25.44 10.84 3.08
C ASP A 57 26.85 10.44 2.57
N GLN A 58 27.46 9.45 3.23
CA GLN A 58 28.72 8.83 2.81
C GLN A 58 28.53 7.70 1.78
N GLY A 59 27.32 7.45 1.33
CA GLY A 59 27.01 6.43 0.33
C GLY A 59 26.91 5.00 0.88
N GLN A 60 27.01 4.79 2.20
CA GLN A 60 26.84 3.48 2.80
C GLN A 60 25.37 3.08 2.76
N GLN A 61 25.09 1.82 2.39
CA GLN A 61 23.75 1.24 2.47
C GLN A 61 23.48 0.80 3.91
N VAL A 62 22.37 1.27 4.45
CA VAL A 62 21.90 0.87 5.78
C VAL A 62 20.57 0.13 5.63
N GLU A 63 20.43 -0.97 6.36
CA GLU A 63 19.22 -1.76 6.44
C GLU A 63 18.72 -1.77 7.88
N LEU A 64 17.44 -1.49 8.06
CA LEU A 64 16.76 -1.51 9.37
C LEU A 64 15.55 -2.42 9.32
N PRO A 65 15.22 -3.11 10.44
CA PRO A 65 13.93 -3.76 10.58
C PRO A 65 12.80 -2.77 10.36
N ALA A 66 11.74 -3.22 9.71
CA ALA A 66 10.64 -2.35 9.30
C ALA A 66 9.32 -3.10 9.21
N THR A 67 8.24 -2.33 9.23
CA THR A 67 6.90 -2.79 8.87
C THR A 67 6.49 -2.18 7.53
N GLU A 68 6.02 -3.01 6.63
CA GLU A 68 5.50 -2.61 5.33
C GLU A 68 3.99 -2.76 5.30
N PHE A 69 3.32 -1.77 4.71
CA PHE A 69 1.88 -1.76 4.47
C PHE A 69 1.64 -1.65 2.97
N ARG A 70 0.75 -2.48 2.43
CA ARG A 70 0.43 -2.50 1.01
C ARG A 70 -1.07 -2.70 0.79
N PHE A 71 -1.70 -1.76 0.09
CA PHE A 71 -3.08 -1.94 -0.34
C PHE A 71 -3.13 -2.86 -1.56
N ARG A 72 -4.21 -3.67 -1.61
CA ARG A 72 -4.53 -4.52 -2.77
C ARG A 72 -5.73 -3.94 -3.48
N TYR A 73 -5.65 -3.88 -4.80
CA TYR A 73 -6.68 -3.32 -5.66
C TYR A 73 -7.13 -4.32 -6.71
N GLN A 74 -8.40 -4.19 -7.11
CA GLN A 74 -8.97 -4.88 -8.27
C GLN A 74 -9.69 -3.87 -9.14
N LEU A 75 -9.49 -3.91 -10.47
CA LEU A 75 -10.26 -3.07 -11.38
C LEU A 75 -11.76 -3.31 -11.20
N LEU A 76 -12.53 -2.24 -11.12
CA LEU A 76 -13.98 -2.32 -10.96
C LEU A 76 -14.65 -2.88 -12.23
N ASN A 77 -14.23 -2.38 -13.39
CA ASN A 77 -14.73 -2.78 -14.69
C ASN A 77 -13.54 -3.04 -15.61
N ASP A 78 -13.07 -4.27 -15.66
CA ASP A 78 -12.01 -4.68 -16.57
C ASP A 78 -12.62 -5.17 -17.87
N GLU A 79 -12.73 -4.27 -18.86
CA GLU A 79 -13.31 -4.60 -20.18
C GLU A 79 -12.47 -5.63 -20.95
N THR A 80 -11.17 -5.75 -20.62
CA THR A 80 -10.26 -6.68 -21.27
C THR A 80 -10.39 -8.09 -20.71
N ASN A 81 -10.77 -8.22 -19.45
CA ASN A 81 -10.94 -9.51 -18.78
C ASN A 81 -12.05 -9.47 -17.71
N PRO A 82 -13.32 -9.38 -18.14
CA PRO A 82 -14.45 -9.21 -17.21
C PRO A 82 -14.63 -10.37 -16.23
N ASP A 83 -14.25 -11.60 -16.62
CA ASP A 83 -14.37 -12.79 -15.77
C ASP A 83 -13.25 -12.90 -14.73
N ASN A 84 -12.13 -12.22 -14.94
CA ASN A 84 -10.98 -12.25 -14.05
C ASN A 84 -10.29 -10.87 -14.02
N PRO A 85 -10.94 -9.86 -13.41
CA PRO A 85 -10.44 -8.49 -13.42
C PRO A 85 -9.02 -8.39 -12.85
N LEU A 86 -8.23 -7.47 -13.40
CA LEU A 86 -6.86 -7.24 -12.98
C LEU A 86 -6.78 -6.93 -11.48
N VAL A 87 -5.95 -7.70 -10.77
CA VAL A 87 -5.62 -7.50 -9.35
C VAL A 87 -4.15 -7.16 -9.20
N TRP A 88 -3.84 -6.11 -8.46
CA TRP A 88 -2.44 -5.75 -8.19
C TRP A 88 -2.23 -5.23 -6.75
N GLY A 89 -0.98 -5.24 -6.30
CA GLY A 89 -0.56 -4.57 -5.06
C GLY A 89 -0.14 -3.15 -5.35
N GLY A 90 -0.61 -2.21 -4.55
CA GLY A 90 -0.16 -0.83 -4.58
C GLY A 90 1.31 -0.66 -4.23
N ALA A 91 1.84 0.55 -4.39
CA ALA A 91 3.16 0.89 -3.89
C ALA A 91 3.21 0.68 -2.37
N PRO A 92 4.24 0.00 -1.86
CA PRO A 92 4.34 -0.23 -0.42
C PRO A 92 4.64 1.05 0.33
N PHE A 93 4.17 1.12 1.57
CA PHE A 93 4.55 2.11 2.57
C PHE A 93 5.40 1.39 3.61
N THR A 94 6.68 1.74 3.71
CA THR A 94 7.62 1.03 4.59
C THR A 94 8.13 1.96 5.67
N PHE A 95 7.91 1.58 6.93
CA PHE A 95 8.31 2.36 8.09
C PHE A 95 9.32 1.60 8.94
N PRO A 96 10.50 2.18 9.20
CA PRO A 96 11.50 1.56 10.05
C PRO A 96 11.02 1.51 11.51
N ASP A 97 11.32 0.42 12.20
CA ASP A 97 11.00 0.26 13.62
C ASP A 97 11.73 1.32 14.48
N ASN A 98 12.91 1.73 14.04
CA ASN A 98 13.67 2.84 14.64
C ASN A 98 13.74 4.05 13.69
N ALA A 99 12.72 4.89 13.72
CA ALA A 99 12.68 6.12 12.94
C ALA A 99 13.81 7.11 13.33
N GLY A 100 14.29 7.06 14.58
CA GLY A 100 15.38 7.90 15.06
C GLY A 100 16.68 7.67 14.29
N ALA A 101 17.00 6.42 13.94
CA ALA A 101 18.18 6.10 13.15
C ALA A 101 18.13 6.73 11.75
N VAL A 102 16.95 6.78 11.11
CA VAL A 102 16.76 7.41 9.79
C VAL A 102 16.85 8.93 9.87
N THR A 103 16.28 9.53 10.92
CA THR A 103 16.27 10.98 11.08
C THR A 103 17.64 11.53 11.47
N ALA A 104 18.46 10.77 12.19
CA ALA A 104 19.83 11.11 12.53
C ALA A 104 20.73 11.27 11.27
N GLU A 105 20.43 10.51 10.22
CA GLU A 105 21.12 10.57 8.92
C GLU A 105 20.50 11.60 7.95
N GLY A 106 19.75 12.57 8.44
CA GLY A 106 19.17 13.63 7.61
C GLY A 106 18.00 13.19 6.70
N ARG A 107 17.54 11.92 6.79
CA ARG A 107 16.47 11.34 5.93
C ARG A 107 15.06 11.62 6.44
N ARG A 108 14.90 12.53 7.38
CA ARG A 108 13.61 12.90 7.99
C ARG A 108 12.54 13.24 6.95
N THR A 109 12.89 14.01 5.93
CA THR A 109 11.94 14.49 4.91
C THR A 109 11.32 13.33 4.12
N GLY A 110 12.11 12.34 3.71
CA GLY A 110 11.62 11.17 2.98
C GLY A 110 10.63 10.36 3.81
N LEU A 111 10.97 10.06 5.05
CA LEU A 111 10.10 9.32 5.98
C LEU A 111 8.81 10.10 6.28
N GLN A 112 8.89 11.42 6.42
CA GLN A 112 7.74 12.30 6.62
C GLN A 112 6.78 12.26 5.43
N ILE A 113 7.31 12.34 4.21
CA ILE A 113 6.52 12.26 2.97
C ILE A 113 5.81 10.91 2.90
N GLU A 114 6.51 9.82 3.17
CA GLU A 114 5.93 8.47 3.19
C GLU A 114 4.78 8.36 4.20
N ARG A 115 5.01 8.84 5.42
CA ARG A 115 3.99 8.89 6.47
C ARG A 115 2.78 9.71 6.04
N ASN A 116 2.99 10.89 5.46
CA ASN A 116 1.90 11.76 5.02
C ASN A 116 1.08 11.10 3.92
N ARG A 117 1.73 10.42 2.96
CA ARG A 117 1.04 9.66 1.91
C ARG A 117 0.20 8.53 2.49
N PHE A 118 0.76 7.76 3.41
CA PHE A 118 0.02 6.67 4.08
C PHE A 118 -1.17 7.20 4.86
N CYS A 119 -0.99 8.25 5.66
CA CYS A 119 -2.10 8.90 6.37
C CYS A 119 -3.16 9.45 5.41
N GLY A 120 -2.76 9.95 4.25
CA GLY A 120 -3.68 10.39 3.19
C GLY A 120 -4.56 9.26 2.66
N HIS A 121 -3.97 8.08 2.41
CA HIS A 121 -4.72 6.89 1.99
C HIS A 121 -5.72 6.44 3.07
N LEU A 122 -5.27 6.33 4.32
CA LEU A 122 -6.15 5.98 5.44
C LEU A 122 -7.27 7.01 5.63
N SER A 123 -6.96 8.30 5.49
CA SER A 123 -7.94 9.38 5.62
C SER A 123 -9.01 9.32 4.53
N THR A 124 -8.61 9.01 3.30
CA THR A 124 -9.53 8.84 2.17
C THR A 124 -10.48 7.67 2.42
N LEU A 125 -9.95 6.52 2.84
CA LEU A 125 -10.76 5.33 3.10
C LEU A 125 -11.71 5.49 4.29
N LEU A 126 -11.33 6.28 5.29
CA LEU A 126 -12.14 6.47 6.51
C LEU A 126 -13.04 7.72 6.46
N GLY A 127 -12.87 8.58 5.45
CA GLY A 127 -13.58 9.85 5.39
C GLY A 127 -13.25 10.80 6.55
N THR A 128 -12.13 10.60 7.25
CA THR A 128 -11.70 11.40 8.41
C THR A 128 -10.19 11.59 8.43
N LYS A 129 -9.72 12.64 9.11
CA LYS A 129 -8.29 12.93 9.22
C LYS A 129 -7.56 11.86 10.03
N VAL A 130 -6.38 11.47 9.58
CA VAL A 130 -5.50 10.50 10.23
C VAL A 130 -4.11 11.10 10.44
N GLY A 131 -3.55 10.89 11.62
CA GLY A 131 -2.17 11.32 11.95
C GLY A 131 -2.03 12.81 12.24
N THR A 132 -3.14 13.53 12.43
CA THR A 132 -3.18 14.94 12.85
C THR A 132 -3.61 15.04 14.31
N ALA A 133 -3.40 16.20 14.93
CA ALA A 133 -3.75 16.43 16.34
C ALA A 133 -5.26 16.30 16.63
N ASP A 134 -6.08 16.63 15.63
CA ASP A 134 -7.56 16.60 15.67
C ASP A 134 -8.15 15.36 14.96
N GLY A 135 -7.30 14.42 14.54
CA GLY A 135 -7.69 13.23 13.80
C GLY A 135 -7.46 11.93 14.57
N LEU A 136 -7.68 10.83 13.87
CA LEU A 136 -7.37 9.50 14.40
C LEU A 136 -5.84 9.28 14.46
N ASP A 137 -5.38 8.58 15.49
CA ASP A 137 -4.03 8.04 15.46
C ASP A 137 -3.90 6.94 14.40
N ILE A 138 -2.67 6.73 13.91
CA ILE A 138 -2.41 5.84 12.77
C ILE A 138 -2.76 4.38 13.11
N ALA A 139 -2.47 3.91 14.32
CA ALA A 139 -2.72 2.52 14.71
C ALA A 139 -4.24 2.23 14.78
N THR A 140 -5.00 3.15 15.36
CA THR A 140 -6.48 3.09 15.36
C THR A 140 -7.03 3.12 13.94
N ALA A 141 -6.50 3.98 13.07
CA ALA A 141 -6.93 4.07 11.68
C ALA A 141 -6.65 2.77 10.90
N ILE A 142 -5.48 2.17 11.06
CA ILE A 142 -5.13 0.86 10.49
C ILE A 142 -6.14 -0.21 10.95
N GLY A 143 -6.46 -0.26 12.26
CA GLY A 143 -7.42 -1.20 12.79
C GLY A 143 -8.82 -1.04 12.19
N LYS A 144 -9.29 0.20 12.04
CA LYS A 144 -10.58 0.50 11.41
C LYS A 144 -10.61 0.13 9.92
N VAL A 145 -9.59 0.51 9.15
CA VAL A 145 -9.48 0.15 7.74
C VAL A 145 -9.45 -1.37 7.58
N SER A 146 -8.65 -2.08 8.37
CA SER A 146 -8.61 -3.54 8.33
C SER A 146 -9.96 -4.17 8.67
N SER A 147 -10.72 -3.59 9.60
CA SER A 147 -12.06 -4.05 9.94
C SER A 147 -13.06 -3.83 8.81
N ILE A 148 -13.02 -2.67 8.16
CA ILE A 148 -13.89 -2.36 7.00
C ILE A 148 -13.57 -3.29 5.84
N LEU A 149 -12.30 -3.41 5.46
CA LEU A 149 -11.87 -4.27 4.35
C LEU A 149 -12.02 -5.77 4.64
N GLY A 150 -12.15 -6.18 5.90
CA GLY A 150 -12.45 -7.54 6.31
C GLY A 150 -13.94 -7.83 6.51
N SER A 151 -14.82 -6.87 6.28
CA SER A 151 -16.27 -7.04 6.31
C SER A 151 -16.81 -7.46 4.94
N ASP A 152 -18.11 -7.74 4.86
CA ASP A 152 -18.79 -8.03 3.58
C ASP A 152 -19.00 -6.77 2.72
N LYS A 153 -18.57 -5.61 3.20
CA LYS A 153 -18.67 -4.34 2.47
C LYS A 153 -17.61 -4.26 1.39
N GLN A 154 -18.02 -3.86 0.21
CA GLN A 154 -17.14 -3.52 -0.88
C GLN A 154 -16.74 -2.05 -0.81
N VAL A 155 -15.46 -1.78 -0.69
CA VAL A 155 -14.92 -0.42 -0.68
C VAL A 155 -14.40 -0.08 -2.07
N VAL A 156 -14.98 0.96 -2.67
CA VAL A 156 -14.62 1.43 -4.01
C VAL A 156 -13.92 2.76 -3.91
N CYS A 157 -12.81 2.92 -4.60
CA CYS A 157 -12.08 4.17 -4.68
C CYS A 157 -11.48 4.39 -6.07
N THR A 158 -11.09 5.62 -6.36
CA THR A 158 -10.29 5.96 -7.53
C THR A 158 -8.81 5.93 -7.16
N VAL A 159 -8.04 5.11 -7.88
CA VAL A 159 -6.59 5.00 -7.75
C VAL A 159 -5.93 5.63 -8.97
N ARG A 160 -4.98 6.52 -8.74
CA ARG A 160 -4.14 7.07 -9.81
C ARG A 160 -2.85 6.27 -9.92
N CYS A 161 -2.62 5.68 -11.09
CA CYS A 161 -1.38 4.99 -11.42
C CYS A 161 -0.48 5.90 -12.26
N GLN A 162 0.76 6.07 -11.82
CA GLN A 162 1.78 6.85 -12.53
C GLN A 162 3.07 6.05 -12.62
N TYR A 163 3.68 6.06 -13.80
CA TYR A 163 4.97 5.42 -14.04
C TYR A 163 6.05 6.48 -14.17
N ARG A 164 7.15 6.31 -13.45
CA ARG A 164 8.31 7.21 -13.52
C ARG A 164 9.53 6.41 -13.96
N LYS A 165 10.25 6.92 -14.95
CA LYS A 165 11.55 6.38 -15.32
C LYS A 165 12.56 6.61 -14.19
N GLY A 166 13.39 5.60 -13.92
CA GLY A 166 14.53 5.73 -13.01
C GLY A 166 15.54 6.73 -13.52
N LYS A 167 16.41 7.20 -12.61
CA LYS A 167 17.50 8.14 -12.94
C LYS A 167 18.82 7.37 -13.16
N GLY A 168 19.69 7.91 -13.99
CA GLY A 168 21.03 7.35 -14.26
C GLY A 168 20.99 5.99 -14.96
N ASN A 169 21.87 5.08 -14.58
CA ASN A 169 21.93 3.73 -15.14
C ASN A 169 20.67 2.88 -14.85
N ALA A 170 19.80 3.37 -13.99
CA ALA A 170 18.47 2.80 -13.73
C ALA A 170 17.38 3.38 -14.65
N ALA A 171 17.73 4.07 -15.73
CA ALA A 171 16.82 4.73 -16.66
C ALA A 171 15.79 3.77 -17.30
N SER A 172 16.10 2.47 -17.33
CA SER A 172 15.17 1.43 -17.78
C SER A 172 14.15 1.00 -16.74
N LYS A 173 14.33 1.37 -15.46
CA LYS A 173 13.40 1.03 -14.38
C LYS A 173 12.23 2.01 -14.39
N VAL A 174 11.03 1.46 -14.41
CA VAL A 174 9.79 2.23 -14.29
C VAL A 174 9.30 2.08 -12.85
N TYR A 175 9.09 3.21 -12.18
CA TYR A 175 8.53 3.25 -10.83
C TYR A 175 7.06 3.59 -10.93
N LYS A 176 6.24 2.75 -10.33
CA LYS A 176 4.81 2.96 -10.21
C LYS A 176 4.51 3.77 -8.95
N THR A 177 3.67 4.77 -9.08
CA THR A 177 3.15 5.54 -7.94
C THR A 177 1.63 5.48 -7.98
N GLU A 178 1.02 5.12 -6.87
CA GLU A 178 -0.42 4.99 -6.72
C GLU A 178 -0.92 5.91 -5.62
N PHE A 179 -2.05 6.54 -5.88
CA PHE A 179 -2.72 7.42 -4.92
C PHE A 179 -4.20 7.06 -4.88
N LEU A 180 -4.74 6.98 -3.68
CA LEU A 180 -6.17 6.99 -3.48
C LEU A 180 -6.65 8.44 -3.61
N ASN A 181 -7.44 8.73 -4.64
CA ASN A 181 -7.93 10.07 -4.87
C ASN A 181 -9.26 10.31 -4.16
N LYS A 182 -10.13 9.31 -4.14
CA LYS A 182 -11.52 9.46 -3.70
C LYS A 182 -12.11 8.13 -3.28
N LEU A 183 -12.82 8.13 -2.17
CA LEU A 183 -13.76 7.07 -1.83
C LEU A 183 -15.04 7.30 -2.63
N LEU A 184 -15.47 6.34 -3.44
CA LEU A 184 -16.67 6.47 -4.29
C LEU A 184 -17.92 5.97 -3.58
N SER A 185 -17.85 4.80 -2.96
CA SER A 185 -18.97 4.21 -2.22
C SER A 185 -18.52 3.13 -1.28
N GLU A 186 -19.33 2.87 -0.27
CA GLU A 186 -19.37 1.62 0.46
C GLU A 186 -20.58 0.85 -0.03
N ALA A 187 -20.41 -0.34 -0.58
CA ALA A 187 -21.49 -1.17 -1.09
C ALA A 187 -22.04 -2.11 0.01
#